data_0a3c90663d57f48524126a82dec22f86
#
_entry.id   0a3c90663d57f48524126a82dec22f86
#
_cell.length_a   1.000
_cell.length_b   1.000
_cell.length_c   1.000
_cell.angle_alpha   90.00
_cell.angle_beta   90.00
_cell.angle_gamma   90.00
#
_symmetry.space_group_name_H-M   'P 1'
#
loop_
_entity.id
_entity.type
_entity.pdbx_description
1 polymer ?
#
loop_
_entity_poly.entity_id
_entity_poly.type
_entity_poly.pdbx_seq_one_letter_code
_entity_poly.pdbx_strand_id
1 'polypeptide(L)'
;GKLVGLEVPIKEENDDEIMQKWNLLTIHSSNIPSGYTTPLNTKTSLESYQIKDSVLELNVSNEITSSEGRATIESLAWTFINDEIKEVKLLVDGNEVKEISDYLIRKIDKNIGINLEYETNYLYEAIATTLVYYEQDYILPVTYLHLEKDVCSYIVEKTYDNYQKNEEVWNYEYTLTEESLEVN
;
A
#
# COMPACT_ATOMS: atom_id res chain seq x y z
N GLY A 1 9.31 0.70 10.44
CA GLY A 1 8.35 -0.41 10.38
C GLY A 1 7.93 -0.69 8.94
N LYS A 2 7.23 -1.80 8.70
CA LYS A 2 6.63 -2.10 7.40
C LYS A 2 5.16 -1.70 7.40
N LEU A 3 4.65 -1.28 6.25
CA LEU A 3 3.23 -1.05 6.04
C LEU A 3 2.51 -2.39 5.89
N VAL A 4 1.36 -2.51 6.54
CA VAL A 4 0.52 -3.71 6.46
C VAL A 4 -0.91 -3.34 6.06
N GLY A 5 -1.57 -4.24 5.33
CA GLY A 5 -2.99 -4.12 5.04
C GLY A 5 -3.82 -4.77 6.15
N LEU A 6 -4.83 -4.08 6.60
CA LEU A 6 -5.81 -4.61 7.57
C LEU A 6 -7.14 -4.84 6.86
N GLU A 7 -7.73 -6.01 7.08
CA GLU A 7 -9.12 -6.27 6.69
C GLU A 7 -10.06 -5.68 7.73
N VAL A 8 -10.71 -4.59 7.40
CA VAL A 8 -11.65 -3.91 8.29
C VAL A 8 -13.03 -3.90 7.65
N PRO A 9 -14.09 -4.36 8.35
CA PRO A 9 -15.43 -4.29 7.83
C PRO A 9 -15.85 -2.85 7.54
N ILE A 10 -16.21 -2.56 6.30
CA ILE A 10 -16.84 -1.30 5.91
C ILE A 10 -18.35 -1.45 6.11
N LYS A 11 -18.99 -0.47 6.73
CA LYS A 11 -20.44 -0.47 6.91
C LYS A 11 -21.12 -0.18 5.59
N GLU A 12 -22.02 -1.08 5.15
CA GLU A 12 -22.65 -1.02 3.84
C GLU A 12 -23.75 0.07 3.71
N GLU A 13 -24.26 0.61 4.80
CA GLU A 13 -25.41 1.54 4.75
C GLU A 13 -24.95 3.01 4.74
N ASN A 14 -25.03 3.66 3.57
CA ASN A 14 -24.94 5.12 3.34
C ASN A 14 -23.66 5.83 3.76
N ASP A 15 -22.63 5.11 4.14
CA ASP A 15 -21.38 5.71 4.55
C ASP A 15 -20.42 5.83 3.37
N ASP A 16 -19.88 7.01 3.20
CA ASP A 16 -18.87 7.36 2.22
C ASP A 16 -17.61 6.49 2.38
N GLU A 17 -17.38 5.58 1.43
CA GLU A 17 -16.25 4.65 1.47
C GLU A 17 -14.90 5.37 1.54
N ILE A 18 -14.74 6.48 0.80
CA ILE A 18 -13.50 7.26 0.80
C ILE A 18 -13.25 7.86 2.18
N MET A 19 -14.30 8.43 2.80
CA MET A 19 -14.20 8.97 4.15
C MET A 19 -13.89 7.88 5.19
N GLN A 20 -14.50 6.70 5.07
CA GLN A 20 -14.22 5.58 5.98
C GLN A 20 -12.76 5.13 5.88
N LYS A 21 -12.25 4.93 4.64
CA LYS A 21 -10.85 4.59 4.39
C LYS A 21 -9.89 5.67 4.93
N TRP A 22 -10.24 6.95 4.75
CA TRP A 22 -9.45 8.05 5.31
C TRP A 22 -9.39 8.00 6.84
N ASN A 23 -10.52 7.79 7.51
CA ASN A 23 -10.58 7.68 8.97
C ASN A 23 -9.78 6.47 9.49
N LEU A 24 -9.73 5.37 8.73
CA LEU A 24 -8.86 4.23 9.05
C LEU A 24 -7.38 4.60 8.92
N LEU A 25 -6.98 5.28 7.85
CA LEU A 25 -5.60 5.73 7.65
C LEU A 25 -5.11 6.71 8.71
N THR A 26 -5.99 7.56 9.20
CA THR A 26 -5.66 8.55 10.26
C THR A 26 -5.92 8.05 11.67
N ILE A 27 -6.25 6.76 11.82
CA ILE A 27 -6.54 6.10 13.11
C ILE A 27 -7.69 6.77 13.88
N HIS A 28 -8.66 7.32 13.18
CA HIS A 28 -9.88 7.87 13.80
C HIS A 28 -11.03 6.84 13.86
N SER A 29 -10.74 5.56 13.59
CA SER A 29 -11.69 4.47 13.66
C SER A 29 -11.43 3.57 14.86
N SER A 30 -12.49 3.24 15.62
CA SER A 30 -12.42 2.27 16.71
C SER A 30 -12.20 0.81 16.23
N ASN A 31 -12.25 0.58 14.93
CA ASN A 31 -12.10 -0.75 14.34
C ASN A 31 -10.64 -1.14 14.10
N ILE A 32 -9.68 -0.24 14.36
CA ILE A 32 -8.26 -0.56 14.22
C ILE A 32 -7.78 -1.30 15.47
N PRO A 33 -7.17 -2.49 15.32
CA PRO A 33 -6.58 -3.22 16.44
C PRO A 33 -5.50 -2.40 17.14
N SER A 34 -5.31 -2.63 18.44
CA SER A 34 -4.24 -1.98 19.19
C SER A 34 -2.84 -2.40 18.69
N GLY A 35 -1.89 -1.49 18.73
CA GLY A 35 -0.50 -1.76 18.33
C GLY A 35 -0.14 -1.33 16.90
N TYR A 36 -1.11 -0.93 16.09
CA TYR A 36 -0.86 -0.34 14.79
C TYR A 36 -0.67 1.18 14.88
N THR A 37 0.20 1.71 14.01
CA THR A 37 0.44 3.14 13.84
C THR A 37 0.24 3.51 12.37
N THR A 38 0.12 4.81 12.09
CA THR A 38 0.00 5.32 10.73
C THR A 38 1.19 6.21 10.37
N PRO A 39 1.65 6.22 9.12
CA PRO A 39 2.62 7.18 8.64
C PRO A 39 2.02 8.58 8.43
N LEU A 40 0.70 8.69 8.37
CA LEU A 40 0.01 9.97 8.24
C LEU A 40 -0.01 10.72 9.57
N ASN A 41 0.11 12.04 9.51
CA ASN A 41 -0.19 12.85 10.69
C ASN A 41 -1.68 12.68 11.04
N THR A 42 -1.95 12.16 12.23
CA THR A 42 -3.32 11.83 12.68
C THR A 42 -4.25 13.04 12.82
N LYS A 43 -3.68 14.26 12.81
CA LYS A 43 -4.47 15.50 12.83
C LYS A 43 -4.93 15.94 11.44
N THR A 44 -4.46 15.26 10.38
CA THR A 44 -4.87 15.58 9.01
C THR A 44 -6.35 15.25 8.80
N SER A 45 -7.13 16.25 8.46
CA SER A 45 -8.54 16.08 8.09
C SER A 45 -8.71 15.99 6.57
N LEU A 46 -9.66 15.17 6.12
CA LEU A 46 -10.15 15.18 4.74
C LEU A 46 -11.28 16.22 4.66
N GLU A 47 -11.05 17.30 3.93
CA GLU A 47 -11.99 18.42 3.80
C GLU A 47 -13.00 18.17 2.68
N SER A 48 -12.50 17.64 1.55
CA SER A 48 -13.33 17.26 0.41
C SER A 48 -12.58 16.29 -0.49
N TYR A 49 -13.30 15.59 -1.37
CA TYR A 49 -12.68 14.80 -2.42
C TYR A 49 -13.55 14.81 -3.68
N GLN A 50 -12.94 14.45 -4.81
CA GLN A 50 -13.65 14.16 -6.04
C GLN A 50 -12.94 13.07 -6.83
N ILE A 51 -13.69 12.31 -7.60
CA ILE A 51 -13.16 11.32 -8.56
C ILE A 51 -13.46 11.82 -9.96
N LYS A 52 -12.43 11.99 -10.76
CA LYS A 52 -12.54 12.41 -12.15
C LYS A 52 -11.50 11.70 -13.01
N ASP A 53 -11.94 11.12 -14.12
CA ASP A 53 -11.07 10.42 -15.07
C ASP A 53 -10.16 9.37 -14.38
N SER A 54 -10.72 8.60 -13.44
CA SER A 54 -10.01 7.61 -12.62
C SER A 54 -8.92 8.18 -11.69
N VAL A 55 -8.94 9.48 -11.43
CA VAL A 55 -8.07 10.16 -10.46
C VAL A 55 -8.91 10.54 -9.24
N LEU A 56 -8.50 10.11 -8.07
CA LEU A 56 -9.06 10.54 -6.79
C LEU A 56 -8.26 11.76 -6.30
N GLU A 57 -8.89 12.91 -6.26
CA GLU A 57 -8.34 14.12 -5.67
C GLU A 57 -8.83 14.23 -4.21
N LEU A 58 -7.89 14.25 -3.28
CA LEU A 58 -8.14 14.41 -1.84
C LEU A 58 -7.68 15.80 -1.41
N ASN A 59 -8.62 16.69 -1.07
CA ASN A 59 -8.31 17.98 -0.48
C ASN A 59 -8.27 17.82 1.05
N VAL A 60 -7.09 18.01 1.63
CA VAL A 60 -6.81 17.72 3.03
C VAL A 60 -6.21 18.92 3.73
N SER A 61 -6.24 18.91 5.06
CA SER A 61 -5.62 19.97 5.85
C SER A 61 -4.08 19.93 5.77
N ASN A 62 -3.43 21.04 6.04
CA ASN A 62 -1.99 21.23 5.85
C ASN A 62 -1.11 20.31 6.72
N GLU A 63 -1.66 19.71 7.76
CA GLU A 63 -0.95 18.76 8.64
C GLU A 63 -0.39 17.55 7.88
N ILE A 64 -0.93 17.24 6.69
CA ILE A 64 -0.40 16.19 5.82
C ILE A 64 1.08 16.40 5.49
N THR A 65 1.54 17.63 5.38
CA THR A 65 2.93 17.95 5.01
C THR A 65 3.96 17.50 6.05
N SER A 66 3.53 17.26 7.29
CA SER A 66 4.35 16.72 8.38
C SER A 66 4.22 15.21 8.60
N SER A 67 3.61 14.51 7.68
CA SER A 67 3.51 13.04 7.65
C SER A 67 4.84 12.39 7.26
N GLU A 68 4.96 11.07 7.43
CA GLU A 68 6.15 10.32 7.00
C GLU A 68 6.19 10.20 5.47
N GLY A 69 6.99 10.97 4.77
CA GLY A 69 7.12 11.12 3.34
C GLY A 69 6.66 9.94 2.49
N ARG A 70 7.59 9.05 2.10
CA ARG A 70 7.28 7.91 1.22
C ARG A 70 6.23 6.96 1.78
N ALA A 71 6.27 6.63 3.07
CA ALA A 71 5.33 5.70 3.68
C ALA A 71 3.88 6.19 3.60
N THR A 72 3.66 7.51 3.72
CA THR A 72 2.35 8.14 3.51
C THR A 72 1.86 7.92 2.07
N ILE A 73 2.73 8.15 1.08
CA ILE A 73 2.38 7.99 -0.33
C ILE A 73 2.06 6.53 -0.68
N GLU A 74 2.85 5.58 -0.17
CA GLU A 74 2.58 4.16 -0.31
C GLU A 74 1.23 3.78 0.32
N SER A 75 0.95 4.25 1.54
CA SER A 75 -0.34 3.99 2.21
C SER A 75 -1.53 4.51 1.42
N LEU A 76 -1.44 5.72 0.87
CA LEU A 76 -2.50 6.29 0.05
C LEU A 76 -2.73 5.49 -1.24
N ALA A 77 -1.65 5.12 -1.94
CA ALA A 77 -1.75 4.34 -3.17
C ALA A 77 -2.41 2.98 -2.90
N TRP A 78 -1.99 2.27 -1.86
CA TRP A 78 -2.47 0.92 -1.58
C TRP A 78 -3.86 0.88 -0.92
N THR A 79 -4.30 1.97 -0.32
CA THR A 79 -5.64 2.08 0.26
C THR A 79 -6.71 2.46 -0.75
N PHE A 80 -6.41 3.40 -1.66
CA PHE A 80 -7.43 4.00 -2.51
C PHE A 80 -7.44 3.47 -3.95
N ILE A 81 -6.30 2.98 -4.48
CA ILE A 81 -6.22 2.53 -5.86
C ILE A 81 -6.83 1.14 -6.02
N ASN A 82 -7.79 1.06 -6.95
CA ASN A 82 -8.56 -0.12 -7.30
C ASN A 82 -8.86 -0.14 -8.81
N ASP A 83 -9.88 -0.87 -9.24
CA ASP A 83 -10.26 -0.95 -10.65
C ASP A 83 -10.81 0.38 -11.21
N GLU A 84 -11.39 1.22 -10.38
CA GLU A 84 -11.98 2.51 -10.77
C GLU A 84 -10.99 3.67 -10.58
N ILE A 85 -10.22 3.65 -9.50
CA ILE A 85 -9.25 4.70 -9.15
C ILE A 85 -7.84 4.23 -9.50
N LYS A 86 -7.18 4.90 -10.43
CA LYS A 86 -5.83 4.57 -10.92
C LYS A 86 -4.73 5.48 -10.38
N GLU A 87 -5.10 6.63 -9.87
CA GLU A 87 -4.18 7.64 -9.34
C GLU A 87 -4.84 8.39 -8.18
N VAL A 88 -4.03 8.79 -7.21
CA VAL A 88 -4.42 9.70 -6.13
C VAL A 88 -3.66 11.01 -6.28
N LYS A 89 -4.34 12.14 -6.06
CA LYS A 89 -3.73 13.47 -5.91
C LYS A 89 -4.07 14.04 -4.55
N LEU A 90 -3.04 14.59 -3.89
CA LEU A 90 -3.20 15.34 -2.65
C LEU A 90 -3.27 16.84 -2.94
N LEU A 91 -4.25 17.48 -2.37
CA LEU A 91 -4.43 18.93 -2.43
C LEU A 91 -4.48 19.49 -1.00
N VAL A 92 -3.93 20.68 -0.82
CA VAL A 92 -4.11 21.53 0.38
C VAL A 92 -4.61 22.90 -0.10
N ASP A 93 -5.74 23.34 0.39
CA ASP A 93 -6.42 24.55 -0.09
C ASP A 93 -6.59 24.57 -1.63
N GLY A 94 -6.87 23.42 -2.22
CA GLY A 94 -7.03 23.26 -3.67
C GLY A 94 -5.74 23.26 -4.48
N ASN A 95 -4.57 23.37 -3.84
CA ASN A 95 -3.26 23.33 -4.48
C ASN A 95 -2.61 21.97 -4.32
N GLU A 96 -2.06 21.43 -5.41
CA GLU A 96 -1.40 20.13 -5.38
C GLU A 96 -0.19 20.12 -4.46
N VAL A 97 -0.15 19.15 -3.55
CA VAL A 97 0.99 18.91 -2.66
C VAL A 97 2.11 18.24 -3.45
N LYS A 98 3.27 18.88 -3.54
CA LYS A 98 4.43 18.37 -4.28
C LYS A 98 5.46 17.67 -3.41
N GLU A 99 5.38 17.84 -2.10
CA GLU A 99 6.35 17.31 -1.15
C GLU A 99 5.68 17.05 0.20
N ILE A 100 6.05 15.93 0.84
CA ILE A 100 5.71 15.59 2.22
C ILE A 100 7.02 15.31 2.95
N SER A 101 7.31 16.08 4.03
CA SER A 101 8.62 16.10 4.65
C SER A 101 9.69 16.31 3.56
N ASP A 102 10.70 15.50 3.43
CA ASP A 102 11.74 15.61 2.40
C ASP A 102 11.48 14.71 1.16
N TYR A 103 10.23 14.22 1.00
CA TYR A 103 9.87 13.32 -0.09
C TYR A 103 9.10 14.03 -1.19
N LEU A 104 9.70 14.14 -2.38
CA LEU A 104 9.06 14.70 -3.57
C LEU A 104 8.05 13.74 -4.17
N ILE A 105 6.80 14.20 -4.29
CA ILE A 105 5.71 13.46 -4.88
C ILE A 105 5.75 13.66 -6.41
N ARG A 106 5.96 12.57 -7.16
CA ARG A 106 5.85 12.59 -8.62
C ARG A 106 4.47 12.16 -9.07
N LYS A 107 4.03 11.01 -8.59
CA LYS A 107 2.74 10.41 -8.88
C LYS A 107 2.38 9.43 -7.76
N ILE A 108 1.12 9.39 -7.38
CA ILE A 108 0.63 8.42 -6.39
C ILE A 108 -0.18 7.37 -7.13
N ASP A 109 0.47 6.30 -7.53
CA ASP A 109 -0.12 5.10 -8.10
C ASP A 109 0.59 3.84 -7.58
N LYS A 110 0.10 2.64 -7.94
CA LYS A 110 0.71 1.38 -7.46
C LYS A 110 2.11 1.11 -8.02
N ASN A 111 2.56 1.82 -9.07
CA ASN A 111 3.92 1.69 -9.59
C ASN A 111 4.99 2.20 -8.60
N ILE A 112 4.58 2.98 -7.60
CA ILE A 112 5.50 3.36 -6.51
C ILE A 112 6.01 2.16 -5.72
N GLY A 113 5.28 1.04 -5.75
CA GLY A 113 5.54 -0.13 -4.91
C GLY A 113 5.11 0.08 -3.46
N ILE A 114 5.46 -0.86 -2.60
CA ILE A 114 5.22 -0.80 -1.16
C ILE A 114 6.26 -1.64 -0.43
N ASN A 115 6.74 -1.16 0.73
CA ASN A 115 7.74 -1.87 1.53
C ASN A 115 8.93 -2.35 0.68
N LEU A 116 9.56 -1.46 -0.06
CA LEU A 116 10.58 -1.82 -1.06
C LEU A 116 11.75 -2.62 -0.46
N GLU A 117 12.06 -3.73 -1.11
CA GLU A 117 13.25 -4.53 -0.86
C GLU A 117 14.16 -4.49 -2.10
N TYR A 118 15.39 -4.06 -1.91
CA TYR A 118 16.36 -3.88 -2.98
C TYR A 118 17.25 -5.12 -3.08
N GLU A 119 17.07 -5.92 -4.12
CA GLU A 119 17.90 -7.10 -4.42
C GLU A 119 18.98 -6.79 -5.45
N THR A 120 18.99 -5.56 -5.96
CA THR A 120 19.99 -5.07 -6.90
C THR A 120 20.32 -3.59 -6.66
N ASN A 121 21.56 -3.22 -7.00
CA ASN A 121 21.97 -1.82 -7.04
C ASN A 121 21.77 -1.20 -8.44
N TYR A 122 21.41 -2.00 -9.45
CA TYR A 122 21.20 -1.55 -10.83
C TYR A 122 19.73 -1.14 -11.05
N LEU A 123 19.32 -0.05 -10.41
CA LEU A 123 17.91 0.36 -10.34
C LEU A 123 17.28 0.73 -11.70
N TYR A 124 18.09 1.14 -12.69
CA TYR A 124 17.58 1.44 -14.04
C TYR A 124 17.15 0.19 -14.83
N GLU A 125 17.69 -0.96 -14.46
CA GLU A 125 17.38 -2.24 -15.08
C GLU A 125 16.46 -3.11 -14.22
N ALA A 126 16.15 -2.63 -13.02
CA ALA A 126 15.38 -3.40 -12.05
C ALA A 126 13.93 -3.58 -12.50
N ILE A 127 13.44 -4.78 -12.30
CA ILE A 127 12.03 -5.15 -12.40
C ILE A 127 11.43 -5.08 -11.00
N ALA A 128 10.27 -4.46 -10.89
CA ALA A 128 9.53 -4.38 -9.64
C ALA A 128 8.46 -5.49 -9.61
N THR A 129 8.57 -6.39 -8.64
CA THR A 129 7.57 -7.45 -8.41
C THR A 129 7.03 -7.35 -7.00
N THR A 130 5.71 -7.20 -6.86
CA THR A 130 5.07 -7.15 -5.54
C THR A 130 4.48 -8.50 -5.19
N LEU A 131 4.91 -9.05 -4.07
CA LEU A 131 4.33 -10.24 -3.45
C LEU A 131 3.49 -9.82 -2.24
N VAL A 132 2.42 -10.56 -2.01
CA VAL A 132 1.51 -10.32 -0.88
C VAL A 132 1.56 -11.54 0.03
N TYR A 133 1.97 -11.32 1.28
CA TYR A 133 2.01 -12.36 2.31
C TYR A 133 0.79 -12.22 3.22
N TYR A 134 0.08 -13.33 3.41
CA TYR A 134 -1.08 -13.38 4.29
C TYR A 134 -0.64 -13.87 5.66
N GLU A 135 -0.76 -13.02 6.65
CA GLU A 135 -0.54 -13.32 8.04
C GLU A 135 -1.89 -13.47 8.76
N GLN A 136 -1.88 -13.91 10.01
CA GLN A 136 -3.12 -14.20 10.75
C GLN A 136 -4.02 -12.96 10.88
N ASP A 137 -3.43 -11.79 11.12
CA ASP A 137 -4.17 -10.57 11.46
C ASP A 137 -3.96 -9.43 10.44
N TYR A 138 -3.10 -9.63 9.43
CA TYR A 138 -2.77 -8.59 8.45
C TYR A 138 -2.24 -9.17 7.13
N ILE A 139 -2.23 -8.33 6.13
CA ILE A 139 -1.63 -8.61 4.82
C ILE A 139 -0.35 -7.79 4.71
N LEU A 140 0.77 -8.44 4.35
CA LEU A 140 2.06 -7.78 4.16
C LEU A 140 2.44 -7.77 2.67
N PRO A 141 2.17 -6.69 1.94
CA PRO A 141 2.67 -6.51 0.60
C PRO A 141 4.14 -6.05 0.63
N VAL A 142 4.97 -6.64 -0.24
CA VAL A 142 6.39 -6.29 -0.38
C VAL A 142 6.76 -6.21 -1.85
N THR A 143 7.31 -5.09 -2.28
CA THR A 143 7.81 -4.90 -3.65
C THR A 143 9.31 -5.13 -3.69
N TYR A 144 9.73 -6.14 -4.42
CA TYR A 144 11.12 -6.47 -4.67
C TYR A 144 11.62 -5.82 -5.96
N LEU A 145 12.79 -5.20 -5.90
CA LEU A 145 13.49 -4.67 -7.07
C LEU A 145 14.62 -5.62 -7.43
N HIS A 146 14.47 -6.38 -8.52
CA HIS A 146 15.36 -7.47 -8.93
C HIS A 146 15.75 -7.38 -10.42
N LEU A 147 16.72 -8.22 -10.86
CA LEU A 147 17.17 -8.28 -12.26
C LEU A 147 16.66 -9.53 -13.00
N GLU A 148 15.98 -10.45 -12.32
CA GLU A 148 15.45 -11.66 -12.96
C GLU A 148 14.36 -11.28 -13.96
N LYS A 149 14.56 -11.66 -15.23
CA LYS A 149 13.65 -11.31 -16.34
C LYS A 149 12.46 -12.26 -16.45
N ASP A 150 12.65 -13.50 -16.02
CA ASP A 150 11.54 -14.45 -15.89
C ASP A 150 10.83 -14.21 -14.55
N VAL A 151 9.85 -13.33 -14.60
CA VAL A 151 9.07 -12.92 -13.42
C VAL A 151 8.33 -14.10 -12.79
N CYS A 152 7.85 -15.06 -13.60
CA CYS A 152 7.16 -16.24 -13.08
C CYS A 152 8.09 -17.12 -12.26
N SER A 153 9.26 -17.44 -12.79
CA SER A 153 10.29 -18.18 -12.04
C SER A 153 10.73 -17.44 -10.79
N TYR A 154 10.91 -16.12 -10.87
CA TYR A 154 11.24 -15.29 -9.71
C TYR A 154 10.19 -15.39 -8.60
N ILE A 155 8.90 -15.28 -8.95
CA ILE A 155 7.81 -15.37 -7.97
C ILE A 155 7.81 -16.73 -7.26
N VAL A 156 7.96 -17.83 -8.03
CA VAL A 156 7.98 -19.19 -7.48
C VAL A 156 9.16 -19.37 -6.51
N GLU A 157 10.37 -19.02 -6.93
CA GLU A 157 11.56 -19.15 -6.09
C GLU A 157 11.46 -18.29 -4.83
N LYS A 158 11.02 -17.04 -4.97
CA LYS A 158 10.91 -16.11 -3.86
C LYS A 158 9.86 -16.55 -2.83
N THR A 159 8.74 -17.07 -3.32
CA THR A 159 7.68 -17.59 -2.46
C THR A 159 8.17 -18.84 -1.70
N TYR A 160 8.88 -19.73 -2.36
CA TYR A 160 9.45 -20.93 -1.77
C TYR A 160 10.51 -20.59 -0.71
N ASP A 161 11.43 -19.67 -0.99
CA ASP A 161 12.46 -19.24 -0.05
C ASP A 161 11.88 -18.61 1.22
N ASN A 162 10.82 -17.83 1.06
CA ASN A 162 10.12 -17.23 2.21
C ASN A 162 9.36 -18.29 3.02
N TYR A 163 8.81 -19.29 2.36
CA TYR A 163 8.18 -20.43 3.01
C TYR A 163 9.20 -21.20 3.86
N GLN A 164 10.35 -21.56 3.29
CA GLN A 164 11.42 -22.27 3.98
C GLN A 164 11.95 -21.53 5.23
N LYS A 165 12.08 -20.21 5.15
CA LYS A 165 12.52 -19.39 6.29
C LYS A 165 11.52 -19.35 7.45
N ASN A 166 10.25 -19.62 7.16
CA ASN A 166 9.16 -19.61 8.12
C ASN A 166 8.76 -21.02 8.60
N GLU A 167 9.44 -22.09 8.13
CA GLU A 167 9.13 -23.49 8.48
C GLU A 167 9.18 -23.79 9.98
N GLU A 168 9.88 -23.05 10.79
CA GLU A 168 9.86 -23.19 12.26
C GLU A 168 8.50 -22.83 12.89
N VAL A 169 7.60 -22.19 12.14
CA VAL A 169 6.31 -21.67 12.63
C VAL A 169 5.10 -22.38 12.01
N TRP A 170 5.24 -23.02 10.81
CA TRP A 170 4.10 -23.51 10.03
C TRP A 170 4.19 -25.04 9.76
N ASN A 171 3.40 -25.82 10.48
CA ASN A 171 3.18 -27.25 10.23
C ASN A 171 2.09 -27.50 9.18
N TYR A 172 2.18 -26.87 7.98
CA TYR A 172 1.24 -27.11 6.91
C TYR A 172 1.98 -27.57 5.64
N GLU A 173 1.56 -28.70 5.07
CA GLU A 173 1.97 -29.13 3.74
C GLU A 173 1.16 -28.34 2.70
N TYR A 174 1.82 -27.53 1.88
CA TYR A 174 1.24 -26.91 0.71
C TYR A 174 1.75 -27.60 -0.55
N THR A 175 0.83 -27.99 -1.41
CA THR A 175 1.16 -28.38 -2.78
C THR A 175 0.89 -27.17 -3.67
N LEU A 176 1.94 -26.57 -4.22
CA LEU A 176 1.80 -25.54 -5.25
C LEU A 176 1.30 -26.23 -6.53
N THR A 177 0.08 -25.94 -6.95
CA THR A 177 -0.45 -26.33 -8.26
C THR A 177 -0.39 -25.11 -9.19
N GLU A 178 -0.22 -25.33 -10.50
CA GLU A 178 -0.23 -24.26 -11.52
C GLU A 178 -1.51 -23.41 -11.48
N GLU A 179 -2.59 -23.91 -10.90
CA GLU A 179 -3.88 -23.20 -10.74
C GLU A 179 -3.85 -22.11 -9.67
N SER A 180 -2.82 -22.04 -8.78
CA SER A 180 -2.70 -20.99 -7.77
C SER A 180 -1.98 -19.73 -8.26
N LEU A 181 -1.55 -19.70 -9.51
CA LEU A 181 -0.93 -18.55 -10.17
C LEU A 181 -1.98 -17.74 -10.97
N GLU A 182 -3.02 -17.27 -10.33
CA GLU A 182 -3.80 -16.16 -10.89
C GLU A 182 -3.03 -14.86 -10.68
N VAL A 183 -2.38 -14.43 -11.76
CA VAL A 183 -1.79 -13.11 -11.88
C VAL A 183 -2.93 -12.14 -12.22
N ASN A 184 -3.44 -11.43 -11.24
CA ASN A 184 -4.33 -10.28 -11.44
C ASN A 184 -3.53 -9.00 -11.55
#